data_1c3f7c7c286e845376bccfcbf7b5e6a6
#
_entry.id   1c3f7c7c286e845376bccfcbf7b5e6a6
#
_cell.length_a   1.000
_cell.length_b   1.000
_cell.length_c   1.000
_cell.angle_alpha   90.00
_cell.angle_beta   90.00
_cell.angle_gamma   90.00
#
_symmetry.space_group_name_H-M   'P 1'
#
loop_
_entity.id
_entity.type
_entity.pdbx_description
1 polymer ?
#
loop_
_entity_poly.entity_id
_entity_poly.type
_entity_poly.pdbx_seq_one_letter_code
_entity_poly.pdbx_strand_id
1 'polypeptide(L)'
;QKQVYDCSITSEEAAVYVEHENNKHDIYIAGEYVTSVKGPKLLQLSISLSVGVLLALDLNINEYFANLKSLDKTEHRQNIIKSDYGHSIIDNSFNSNPMAIDFSLATLSQLGNEKSKRYLITPGLIELGSDQFSINYAFANEASIVVDEAIIVGYTNKRSLISGFEDNNIPSNWYPNRDEAVAFLNSIVESDDIVLFENDLPDHYP
;
A
#
# COMPACT_ATOMS: atom_id res chain seq x y z
N GLN A 1 38.02 4.24 -5.80
CA GLN A 1 36.85 4.70 -6.59
C GLN A 1 35.61 4.17 -5.94
N LYS A 2 34.59 5.03 -5.70
CA LYS A 2 33.29 4.54 -5.27
C LYS A 2 32.64 3.80 -6.44
N GLN A 3 32.32 2.54 -6.22
CA GLN A 3 31.59 1.73 -7.19
C GLN A 3 30.09 2.11 -7.11
N VAL A 4 29.49 2.43 -8.24
CA VAL A 4 28.08 2.79 -8.37
C VAL A 4 27.40 1.67 -9.13
N TYR A 5 26.33 1.13 -8.57
CA TYR A 5 25.49 0.14 -9.22
C TYR A 5 24.15 0.78 -9.56
N ASP A 6 23.75 0.72 -10.81
CA ASP A 6 22.41 1.05 -11.22
C ASP A 6 21.47 -0.13 -10.95
N CYS A 7 20.31 0.20 -10.40
CA CYS A 7 19.28 -0.76 -10.01
C CYS A 7 17.98 -0.44 -10.76
N SER A 8 17.39 -1.42 -11.41
CA SER A 8 16.23 -1.22 -12.25
C SER A 8 15.18 -2.32 -12.06
N ILE A 9 13.94 -1.97 -12.34
CA ILE A 9 12.80 -2.87 -12.46
C ILE A 9 12.21 -2.85 -13.89
N THR A 10 12.83 -2.09 -14.79
CA THR A 10 12.37 -1.90 -16.18
C THR A 10 13.46 -2.07 -17.23
N SER A 11 14.74 -2.09 -16.83
CA SER A 11 15.88 -2.22 -17.74
C SER A 11 16.73 -3.43 -17.38
N GLU A 12 16.79 -4.39 -18.28
CA GLU A 12 17.62 -5.60 -18.17
C GLU A 12 19.12 -5.30 -18.28
N GLU A 13 19.48 -4.12 -18.81
CA GLU A 13 20.88 -3.68 -18.95
C GLU A 13 21.47 -3.15 -17.63
N ALA A 14 20.64 -2.92 -16.60
CA ALA A 14 21.11 -2.43 -15.31
C ALA A 14 22.00 -3.47 -14.60
N ALA A 15 22.91 -2.97 -13.77
CA ALA A 15 23.78 -3.84 -12.96
C ALA A 15 22.99 -4.77 -12.05
N VAL A 16 21.85 -4.30 -11.54
CA VAL A 16 20.85 -5.10 -10.83
C VAL A 16 19.50 -4.90 -11.50
N TYR A 17 18.93 -5.98 -12.02
CA TYR A 17 17.59 -6.00 -12.58
C TYR A 17 16.72 -7.00 -11.80
N VAL A 18 15.49 -6.61 -11.50
CA VAL A 18 14.51 -7.49 -10.86
C VAL A 18 13.25 -7.52 -11.70
N GLU A 19 12.89 -8.69 -12.18
CA GLU A 19 11.65 -8.96 -12.89
C GLU A 19 10.59 -9.47 -11.92
N HIS A 20 9.33 -9.08 -12.10
CA HIS A 20 8.23 -9.61 -11.30
C HIS A 20 7.18 -10.27 -12.19
N GLU A 21 6.96 -11.55 -11.96
CA GLU A 21 5.92 -12.32 -12.61
C GLU A 21 5.33 -13.35 -11.64
N ASN A 22 3.99 -13.55 -11.65
CA ASN A 22 3.30 -14.61 -10.89
C ASN A 22 3.64 -14.61 -9.38
N ASN A 23 3.65 -13.44 -8.74
CA ASN A 23 4.00 -13.25 -7.32
C ASN A 23 5.43 -13.72 -6.96
N LYS A 24 6.34 -13.59 -7.91
CA LYS A 24 7.73 -14.00 -7.82
C LYS A 24 8.62 -12.90 -8.40
N HIS A 25 9.74 -12.65 -7.77
CA HIS A 25 10.78 -11.73 -8.24
C HIS A 25 11.99 -12.54 -8.68
N ASP A 26 12.32 -12.50 -9.95
CA ASP A 26 13.55 -13.05 -10.51
C ASP A 26 14.63 -11.96 -10.51
N ILE A 27 15.77 -12.26 -9.92
CA ILE A 27 16.86 -11.32 -9.65
C ILE A 27 18.02 -11.62 -10.59
N TYR A 28 18.43 -10.59 -11.34
CA TYR A 28 19.55 -10.63 -12.28
C TYR A 28 20.64 -9.65 -11.83
N ILE A 29 21.88 -10.08 -11.93
CA ILE A 29 23.07 -9.25 -11.65
C ILE A 29 23.96 -9.32 -12.88
N ALA A 30 24.29 -8.16 -13.46
CA ALA A 30 25.07 -8.06 -14.71
C ALA A 30 24.49 -8.93 -15.85
N GLY A 31 23.16 -9.03 -15.94
CA GLY A 31 22.44 -9.82 -16.94
C GLY A 31 22.35 -11.31 -16.63
N GLU A 32 22.97 -11.81 -15.56
CA GLU A 32 22.90 -13.23 -15.17
C GLU A 32 21.84 -13.45 -14.09
N TYR A 33 20.98 -14.46 -14.30
CA TYR A 33 20.01 -14.88 -13.29
C TYR A 33 20.72 -15.43 -12.05
N VAL A 34 20.34 -14.96 -10.88
CA VAL A 34 20.96 -15.35 -9.60
C VAL A 34 20.01 -16.19 -8.74
N THR A 35 18.80 -15.68 -8.50
CA THR A 35 17.83 -16.34 -7.63
C THR A 35 16.43 -15.74 -7.80
N SER A 36 15.46 -16.35 -7.12
CA SER A 36 14.11 -15.81 -7.02
C SER A 36 13.60 -15.73 -5.60
N VAL A 37 12.76 -14.72 -5.37
CA VAL A 37 12.09 -14.47 -4.09
C VAL A 37 10.58 -14.36 -4.33
N LYS A 38 9.76 -14.99 -3.50
CA LYS A 38 8.29 -14.82 -3.57
C LYS A 38 7.89 -13.56 -2.84
N GLY A 39 6.94 -12.84 -3.42
CA GLY A 39 6.38 -11.64 -2.80
C GLY A 39 5.60 -10.77 -3.77
N PRO A 40 4.81 -9.82 -3.24
CA PRO A 40 3.99 -8.93 -4.03
C PRO A 40 4.85 -7.97 -4.86
N LYS A 41 4.31 -7.50 -5.99
CA LYS A 41 4.98 -6.58 -6.94
C LYS A 41 5.60 -5.35 -6.25
N LEU A 42 4.97 -4.87 -5.19
CA LEU A 42 5.45 -3.74 -4.38
C LEU A 42 6.90 -3.89 -3.90
N LEU A 43 7.36 -5.11 -3.65
CA LEU A 43 8.73 -5.36 -3.17
C LEU A 43 9.80 -5.29 -4.27
N GLN A 44 9.42 -5.25 -5.55
CA GLN A 44 10.34 -5.34 -6.68
C GLN A 44 11.47 -4.31 -6.62
N LEU A 45 11.14 -3.03 -6.44
CA LEU A 45 12.12 -1.96 -6.33
C LEU A 45 12.97 -2.08 -5.06
N SER A 46 12.34 -2.41 -3.94
CA SER A 46 13.06 -2.56 -2.66
C SER A 46 14.08 -3.71 -2.72
N ILE A 47 13.73 -4.81 -3.36
CA ILE A 47 14.65 -5.93 -3.60
C ILE A 47 15.81 -5.49 -4.49
N SER A 48 15.54 -4.80 -5.60
CA SER A 48 16.57 -4.31 -6.52
C SER A 48 17.57 -3.40 -5.82
N LEU A 49 17.07 -2.41 -5.07
CA LEU A 49 17.92 -1.48 -4.29
C LEU A 49 18.72 -2.20 -3.20
N SER A 50 18.09 -3.14 -2.48
CA SER A 50 18.78 -3.90 -1.43
C SER A 50 19.94 -4.73 -1.99
N VAL A 51 19.73 -5.38 -3.13
CA VAL A 51 20.81 -6.12 -3.82
C VAL A 51 21.93 -5.18 -4.25
N GLY A 52 21.61 -4.00 -4.80
CA GLY A 52 22.60 -2.97 -5.15
C GLY A 52 23.45 -2.51 -3.95
N VAL A 53 22.82 -2.34 -2.78
CA VAL A 53 23.54 -2.01 -1.54
C VAL A 53 24.46 -3.15 -1.11
N LEU A 54 24.02 -4.41 -1.17
CA LEU A 54 24.86 -5.57 -0.84
C LEU A 54 26.07 -5.68 -1.75
N LEU A 55 25.91 -5.45 -3.07
CA LEU A 55 27.03 -5.39 -4.02
C LEU A 55 28.00 -4.25 -3.68
N ALA A 56 27.47 -3.06 -3.38
CA ALA A 56 28.30 -1.90 -3.07
C ALA A 56 29.12 -2.06 -1.79
N LEU A 57 28.66 -2.91 -0.88
CA LEU A 57 29.33 -3.26 0.39
C LEU A 57 30.21 -4.51 0.28
N ASP A 58 30.32 -5.12 -0.91
CA ASP A 58 31.06 -6.36 -1.16
C ASP A 58 30.64 -7.53 -0.21
N LEU A 59 29.34 -7.62 0.06
CA LEU A 59 28.77 -8.65 0.93
C LEU A 59 28.39 -9.90 0.14
N ASN A 60 28.46 -11.06 0.81
CA ASN A 60 28.08 -12.34 0.19
C ASN A 60 26.56 -12.40 -0.05
N ILE A 61 26.15 -12.15 -1.26
CA ILE A 61 24.74 -12.06 -1.67
C ILE A 61 23.98 -13.36 -1.40
N ASN A 62 24.61 -14.54 -1.57
CA ASN A 62 23.94 -15.81 -1.39
C ASN A 62 23.50 -16.06 0.07
N GLU A 63 24.25 -15.54 1.04
CA GLU A 63 23.88 -15.60 2.45
C GLU A 63 22.62 -14.75 2.74
N TYR A 64 22.51 -13.57 2.13
CA TYR A 64 21.37 -12.68 2.30
C TYR A 64 20.14 -13.17 1.53
N PHE A 65 20.28 -13.82 0.38
CA PHE A 65 19.16 -14.39 -0.36
C PHE A 65 18.45 -15.50 0.41
N ALA A 66 19.15 -16.27 1.24
CA ALA A 66 18.52 -17.25 2.12
C ALA A 66 17.53 -16.56 3.09
N ASN A 67 17.91 -15.39 3.62
CA ASN A 67 17.08 -14.61 4.53
C ASN A 67 15.92 -13.88 3.83
N LEU A 68 16.11 -13.44 2.58
CA LEU A 68 15.02 -12.83 1.78
C LEU A 68 13.85 -13.79 1.55
N LYS A 69 14.09 -15.12 1.55
CA LYS A 69 13.02 -16.13 1.42
C LYS A 69 12.12 -16.23 2.64
N SER A 70 12.55 -15.69 3.77
CA SER A 70 11.86 -15.71 5.06
C SER A 70 11.45 -14.32 5.57
N LEU A 71 11.29 -13.34 4.68
CA LEU A 71 10.80 -12.03 5.09
C LEU A 71 9.39 -12.17 5.64
N ASP A 72 9.26 -11.92 6.94
CA ASP A 72 7.97 -11.82 7.60
C ASP A 72 7.23 -10.57 7.11
N LYS A 73 5.91 -10.65 7.08
CA LYS A 73 5.09 -9.48 6.78
C LYS A 73 5.29 -8.45 7.90
N THR A 74 5.60 -7.23 7.52
CA THR A 74 5.66 -6.11 8.46
C THR A 74 4.23 -5.77 8.90
N GLU A 75 3.99 -5.66 10.19
CA GLU A 75 2.69 -5.22 10.74
C GLU A 75 2.29 -3.87 10.15
N HIS A 76 0.98 -3.65 9.98
CA HIS A 76 0.38 -2.43 9.42
C HIS A 76 0.84 -2.07 7.98
N ARG A 77 1.44 -3.03 7.25
CA ARG A 77 1.81 -2.88 5.85
C ARG A 77 1.13 -3.95 5.00
N GLN A 78 -0.08 -3.64 4.53
CA GLN A 78 -0.91 -4.51 3.68
C GLN A 78 -1.14 -5.91 4.26
N ASN A 79 -1.33 -6.00 5.57
CA ASN A 79 -1.75 -7.22 6.20
C ASN A 79 -3.23 -7.46 5.93
N ILE A 80 -3.54 -8.67 5.45
CA ILE A 80 -4.93 -9.10 5.30
C ILE A 80 -5.25 -10.01 6.48
N ILE A 81 -6.18 -9.58 7.30
CA ILE A 81 -6.64 -10.30 8.49
C ILE A 81 -8.15 -10.49 8.44
N LYS A 82 -8.63 -11.53 9.08
CA LYS A 82 -10.07 -11.70 9.34
C LYS A 82 -10.39 -11.13 10.71
N SER A 83 -11.44 -10.31 10.77
CA SER A 83 -11.97 -9.85 12.06
C SER A 83 -12.72 -10.97 12.76
N ASP A 84 -12.95 -10.80 14.06
CA ASP A 84 -13.79 -11.71 14.85
C ASP A 84 -15.25 -11.77 14.36
N TYR A 85 -15.70 -10.75 13.63
CA TYR A 85 -17.03 -10.65 13.04
C TYR A 85 -17.11 -11.23 11.62
N GLY A 86 -15.99 -11.70 11.06
CA GLY A 86 -15.92 -12.38 9.76
C GLY A 86 -15.54 -11.54 8.57
N HIS A 87 -15.63 -10.21 8.62
CA HIS A 87 -15.18 -9.35 7.52
C HIS A 87 -13.65 -9.36 7.36
N SER A 88 -13.18 -9.05 6.16
CA SER A 88 -11.75 -8.96 5.88
C SER A 88 -11.25 -7.54 6.12
N ILE A 89 -10.09 -7.41 6.73
CA ILE A 89 -9.41 -6.12 6.94
C ILE A 89 -8.09 -6.15 6.17
N ILE A 90 -7.88 -5.12 5.34
CA ILE A 90 -6.59 -4.80 4.75
C ILE A 90 -5.99 -3.69 5.62
N ASP A 91 -4.98 -4.03 6.41
CA ASP A 91 -4.32 -3.08 7.28
C ASP A 91 -3.07 -2.50 6.59
N ASN A 92 -3.19 -1.27 6.11
CA ASN A 92 -2.12 -0.44 5.55
C ASN A 92 -2.02 0.89 6.30
N SER A 93 -2.17 0.85 7.62
CA SER A 93 -2.30 2.04 8.46
C SER A 93 -0.97 2.67 8.87
N PHE A 94 0.19 2.05 8.62
CA PHE A 94 1.47 2.56 9.14
C PHE A 94 1.89 3.89 8.50
N ASN A 95 1.96 3.94 7.19
CA ASN A 95 2.30 5.14 6.39
C ASN A 95 1.99 4.84 4.93
N SER A 96 1.53 5.85 4.21
CA SER A 96 1.16 5.69 2.82
C SER A 96 1.75 6.78 1.92
N ASN A 97 1.81 6.47 0.64
CA ASN A 97 2.21 7.38 -0.43
C ASN A 97 1.39 7.04 -1.68
N PRO A 98 1.37 7.89 -2.72
CA PRO A 98 0.55 7.65 -3.91
C PRO A 98 0.75 6.26 -4.54
N MET A 99 1.99 5.77 -4.64
CA MET A 99 2.26 4.44 -5.21
C MET A 99 1.72 3.29 -4.34
N ALA A 100 1.75 3.44 -3.02
CA ALA A 100 1.21 2.44 -2.09
C ALA A 100 -0.32 2.37 -2.18
N ILE A 101 -0.99 3.51 -2.41
CA ILE A 101 -2.45 3.59 -2.61
C ILE A 101 -2.90 2.72 -3.79
N ASP A 102 -2.27 2.85 -4.95
CA ASP A 102 -2.61 2.05 -6.14
C ASP A 102 -2.63 0.56 -5.82
N PHE A 103 -1.65 0.11 -5.06
CA PHE A 103 -1.54 -1.29 -4.67
C PHE A 103 -2.61 -1.69 -3.63
N SER A 104 -2.92 -0.83 -2.66
CA SER A 104 -3.97 -1.09 -1.66
C SER A 104 -5.34 -1.17 -2.30
N LEU A 105 -5.65 -0.25 -3.21
CA LEU A 105 -6.91 -0.24 -3.96
C LEU A 105 -7.03 -1.45 -4.89
N ALA A 106 -5.95 -1.83 -5.56
CA ALA A 106 -5.91 -3.06 -6.36
C ALA A 106 -6.16 -4.31 -5.50
N THR A 107 -5.58 -4.36 -4.30
CA THR A 107 -5.83 -5.46 -3.34
C THR A 107 -7.28 -5.47 -2.88
N LEU A 108 -7.84 -4.30 -2.54
CA LEU A 108 -9.24 -4.15 -2.14
C LEU A 108 -10.20 -4.65 -3.23
N SER A 109 -9.91 -4.31 -4.49
CA SER A 109 -10.75 -4.70 -5.64
C SER A 109 -10.77 -6.21 -5.89
N GLN A 110 -9.69 -6.93 -5.54
CA GLN A 110 -9.54 -8.37 -5.79
C GLN A 110 -10.14 -9.24 -4.68
N LEU A 111 -10.40 -8.66 -3.51
CA LEU A 111 -10.95 -9.40 -2.37
C LEU A 111 -12.49 -9.36 -2.38
N GLY A 112 -13.06 -10.38 -1.74
CA GLY A 112 -14.51 -10.53 -1.59
C GLY A 112 -15.18 -11.16 -2.80
N ASN A 113 -16.50 -11.02 -2.83
CA ASN A 113 -17.38 -11.53 -3.87
C ASN A 113 -18.30 -10.38 -4.38
N GLU A 114 -19.22 -10.69 -5.29
CA GLU A 114 -20.13 -9.70 -5.86
C GLU A 114 -21.08 -9.02 -4.86
N LYS A 115 -21.24 -9.60 -3.67
CA LYS A 115 -22.12 -9.06 -2.62
C LYS A 115 -21.35 -8.30 -1.54
N SER A 116 -20.03 -8.47 -1.50
CA SER A 116 -19.17 -7.82 -0.51
C SER A 116 -19.11 -6.32 -0.76
N LYS A 117 -19.44 -5.52 0.23
CA LYS A 117 -19.14 -4.09 0.22
C LYS A 117 -17.69 -3.82 0.56
N ARG A 118 -17.15 -2.78 -0.03
CA ARG A 118 -15.76 -2.32 0.15
C ARG A 118 -15.76 -0.96 0.80
N TYR A 119 -15.23 -0.92 2.01
CA TYR A 119 -15.10 0.29 2.81
C TYR A 119 -13.65 0.78 2.81
N LEU A 120 -13.47 2.08 2.67
CA LEU A 120 -12.20 2.74 2.89
C LEU A 120 -12.28 3.60 4.14
N ILE A 121 -11.35 3.39 5.09
CA ILE A 121 -11.17 4.28 6.24
C ILE A 121 -9.79 4.93 6.14
N THR A 122 -9.75 6.27 6.09
CA THR A 122 -8.51 6.99 5.83
C THR A 122 -8.54 8.44 6.32
N PRO A 123 -7.42 8.97 6.83
CA PRO A 123 -7.19 10.40 7.00
C PRO A 123 -6.65 11.07 5.72
N GLY A 124 -6.41 10.31 4.65
CA GLY A 124 -5.70 10.75 3.46
C GLY A 124 -4.17 10.75 3.63
N LEU A 125 -3.48 11.31 2.63
CA LEU A 125 -2.04 11.45 2.62
C LEU A 125 -1.62 12.78 3.23
N ILE A 126 -0.46 12.81 3.90
CA ILE A 126 0.11 13.98 4.56
C ILE A 126 1.49 14.32 3.98
N GLU A 127 2.04 15.48 4.40
CA GLU A 127 3.39 15.93 4.02
C GLU A 127 3.59 16.19 2.52
N LEU A 128 2.53 16.57 1.82
CA LEU A 128 2.52 16.82 0.38
C LEU A 128 2.70 18.30 0.01
N GLY A 129 2.93 19.19 0.99
CA GLY A 129 3.17 20.61 0.77
C GLY A 129 2.02 21.31 0.01
N SER A 130 2.35 22.00 -1.08
CA SER A 130 1.35 22.71 -1.91
C SER A 130 0.36 21.78 -2.60
N ASP A 131 0.72 20.51 -2.78
CA ASP A 131 -0.07 19.53 -3.53
C ASP A 131 -1.01 18.70 -2.63
N GLN A 132 -1.07 19.08 -1.33
CA GLN A 132 -1.87 18.40 -0.31
C GLN A 132 -3.33 18.20 -0.74
N PHE A 133 -3.96 19.25 -1.26
CA PHE A 133 -5.35 19.17 -1.71
C PHE A 133 -5.48 18.34 -2.99
N SER A 134 -4.68 18.63 -4.03
CA SER A 134 -4.81 18.01 -5.35
C SER A 134 -4.55 16.50 -5.32
N ILE A 135 -3.54 16.07 -4.57
CA ILE A 135 -3.21 14.64 -4.44
C ILE A 135 -4.30 13.88 -3.66
N ASN A 136 -4.80 14.45 -2.54
CA ASN A 136 -5.88 13.79 -1.80
C ASN A 136 -7.21 13.78 -2.55
N TYR A 137 -7.49 14.81 -3.35
CA TYR A 137 -8.64 14.83 -4.24
C TYR A 137 -8.52 13.73 -5.32
N ALA A 138 -7.34 13.60 -5.95
CA ALA A 138 -7.06 12.54 -6.91
C ALA A 138 -7.18 11.14 -6.27
N PHE A 139 -6.64 10.96 -5.07
CA PHE A 139 -6.79 9.71 -4.31
C PHE A 139 -8.28 9.34 -4.10
N ALA A 140 -9.11 10.28 -3.70
CA ALA A 140 -10.54 10.02 -3.52
C ALA A 140 -11.24 9.65 -4.85
N ASN A 141 -10.86 10.28 -5.97
CA ASN A 141 -11.36 9.90 -7.30
C ASN A 141 -10.95 8.48 -7.69
N GLU A 142 -9.70 8.09 -7.48
CA GLU A 142 -9.21 6.74 -7.76
C GLU A 142 -9.87 5.70 -6.87
N ALA A 143 -9.98 5.97 -5.57
CA ALA A 143 -10.66 5.10 -4.63
C ALA A 143 -12.13 4.89 -4.99
N SER A 144 -12.78 5.90 -5.54
CA SER A 144 -14.19 5.84 -5.96
C SER A 144 -14.51 4.78 -7.00
N ILE A 145 -13.48 4.25 -7.70
CA ILE A 145 -13.65 3.17 -8.68
C ILE A 145 -13.90 1.82 -8.00
N VAL A 146 -13.45 1.66 -6.76
CA VAL A 146 -13.43 0.35 -6.08
C VAL A 146 -14.17 0.33 -4.75
N VAL A 147 -14.41 1.49 -4.12
CA VAL A 147 -15.07 1.57 -2.80
C VAL A 147 -16.57 1.84 -2.93
N ASP A 148 -17.35 1.22 -2.06
CA ASP A 148 -18.78 1.45 -1.95
C ASP A 148 -19.12 2.58 -0.95
N GLU A 149 -18.24 2.79 0.04
CA GLU A 149 -18.39 3.84 1.05
C GLU A 149 -17.03 4.23 1.64
N ALA A 150 -16.81 5.53 1.88
CA ALA A 150 -15.60 6.07 2.47
C ALA A 150 -15.86 6.66 3.86
N ILE A 151 -14.93 6.39 4.79
CA ILE A 151 -14.93 6.90 6.15
C ILE A 151 -13.68 7.75 6.33
N ILE A 152 -13.86 9.05 6.41
CA ILE A 152 -12.79 10.04 6.44
C ILE A 152 -12.49 10.41 7.89
N VAL A 153 -11.21 10.35 8.28
CA VAL A 153 -10.76 10.59 9.65
C VAL A 153 -9.97 11.90 9.74
N GLY A 154 -10.23 12.70 10.78
CA GLY A 154 -9.49 13.93 11.05
C GLY A 154 -9.87 15.10 10.15
N TYR A 155 -9.18 16.23 10.34
CA TYR A 155 -9.54 17.51 9.70
C TYR A 155 -8.66 17.84 8.51
N THR A 156 -7.42 17.35 8.47
CA THR A 156 -6.35 17.80 7.55
C THR A 156 -6.77 17.66 6.08
N ASN A 157 -7.32 16.52 5.68
CA ASN A 157 -7.69 16.26 4.28
C ASN A 157 -9.21 16.16 4.06
N LYS A 158 -10.01 16.50 5.08
CA LYS A 158 -11.47 16.40 5.02
C LYS A 158 -12.06 16.96 3.74
N ARG A 159 -11.67 18.20 3.39
CA ARG A 159 -12.25 18.91 2.23
C ARG A 159 -11.91 18.23 0.90
N SER A 160 -10.65 17.87 0.70
CA SER A 160 -10.21 17.27 -0.56
C SER A 160 -10.82 15.87 -0.77
N LEU A 161 -10.86 15.06 0.29
CA LEU A 161 -11.43 13.70 0.24
C LEU A 161 -12.95 13.75 0.01
N ILE A 162 -13.69 14.55 0.78
CA ILE A 162 -15.15 14.71 0.58
C ILE A 162 -15.44 15.15 -0.85
N SER A 163 -14.76 16.20 -1.35
CA SER A 163 -15.01 16.68 -2.72
C SER A 163 -14.78 15.60 -3.77
N GLY A 164 -13.71 14.81 -3.65
CA GLY A 164 -13.42 13.76 -4.62
C GLY A 164 -14.44 12.61 -4.59
N PHE A 165 -14.93 12.21 -3.41
CA PHE A 165 -15.98 11.19 -3.31
C PHE A 165 -17.34 11.72 -3.76
N GLU A 166 -17.70 12.96 -3.41
CA GLU A 166 -18.96 13.59 -3.86
C GLU A 166 -19.05 13.69 -5.39
N ASP A 167 -17.96 14.08 -6.06
CA ASP A 167 -17.91 14.18 -7.52
C ASP A 167 -18.14 12.83 -8.23
N ASN A 168 -17.87 11.73 -7.54
CA ASN A 168 -18.08 10.36 -8.03
C ASN A 168 -19.35 9.69 -7.44
N ASN A 169 -20.16 10.43 -6.69
CA ASN A 169 -21.38 9.93 -6.02
C ASN A 169 -21.12 8.75 -5.05
N ILE A 170 -19.95 8.69 -4.43
CA ILE A 170 -19.64 7.70 -3.40
C ILE A 170 -20.06 8.25 -2.04
N PRO A 171 -20.86 7.53 -1.25
CA PRO A 171 -21.16 7.89 0.12
C PRO A 171 -19.89 8.09 0.93
N SER A 172 -19.79 9.24 1.61
CA SER A 172 -18.64 9.51 2.46
C SER A 172 -19.07 10.15 3.78
N ASN A 173 -18.56 9.59 4.88
CA ASN A 173 -18.84 10.04 6.23
C ASN A 173 -17.54 10.52 6.88
N TRP A 174 -17.58 11.66 7.57
CA TRP A 174 -16.42 12.21 8.25
C TRP A 174 -16.55 12.11 9.76
N TYR A 175 -15.43 11.77 10.42
CA TYR A 175 -15.30 11.68 11.87
C TYR A 175 -14.05 12.42 12.35
N PRO A 176 -14.11 13.08 13.53
CA PRO A 176 -12.98 13.86 14.03
C PRO A 176 -11.79 13.00 14.46
N ASN A 177 -12.01 11.73 14.78
CA ASN A 177 -10.99 10.82 15.25
C ASN A 177 -11.29 9.38 14.82
N ARG A 178 -10.28 8.52 14.98
CA ARG A 178 -10.34 7.10 14.60
C ARG A 178 -11.38 6.31 15.38
N ASP A 179 -11.53 6.57 16.67
CA ASP A 179 -12.43 5.78 17.54
C ASP A 179 -13.89 5.94 17.09
N GLU A 180 -14.31 7.17 16.78
CA GLU A 180 -15.64 7.44 16.26
C GLU A 180 -15.85 6.85 14.85
N ALA A 181 -14.84 6.93 14.00
CA ALA A 181 -14.86 6.35 12.67
C ALA A 181 -14.99 4.82 12.72
N VAL A 182 -14.22 4.15 13.57
CA VAL A 182 -14.28 2.70 13.78
C VAL A 182 -15.59 2.28 14.42
N ALA A 183 -16.12 3.05 15.36
CA ALA A 183 -17.44 2.79 15.97
C ALA A 183 -18.56 2.84 14.91
N PHE A 184 -18.52 3.79 14.01
CA PHE A 184 -19.44 3.87 12.87
C PHE A 184 -19.26 2.67 11.93
N LEU A 185 -18.02 2.37 11.49
CA LEU A 185 -17.74 1.22 10.65
C LEU A 185 -18.32 -0.07 11.23
N ASN A 186 -18.09 -0.33 12.53
CA ASN A 186 -18.59 -1.52 13.22
C ASN A 186 -20.12 -1.60 13.28
N SER A 187 -20.83 -0.48 13.09
CA SER A 187 -22.30 -0.46 13.06
C SER A 187 -22.90 -0.83 11.71
N ILE A 188 -22.09 -0.82 10.63
CA ILE A 188 -22.57 -1.01 9.25
C ILE A 188 -21.91 -2.20 8.53
N VAL A 189 -20.71 -2.62 8.94
CA VAL A 189 -19.95 -3.69 8.30
C VAL A 189 -20.57 -5.06 8.54
N GLU A 190 -20.65 -5.88 7.50
CA GLU A 190 -21.15 -7.25 7.55
C GLU A 190 -20.01 -8.29 7.39
N SER A 191 -20.30 -9.56 7.63
CA SER A 191 -19.28 -10.63 7.70
C SER A 191 -18.49 -10.85 6.40
N ASP A 192 -19.09 -10.59 5.24
CA ASP A 192 -18.44 -10.81 3.95
C ASP A 192 -17.79 -9.54 3.38
N ASP A 193 -17.91 -8.42 4.07
CA ASP A 193 -17.38 -7.14 3.63
C ASP A 193 -15.85 -7.05 3.75
N ILE A 194 -15.30 -6.04 3.10
CA ILE A 194 -13.87 -5.78 3.09
C ILE A 194 -13.62 -4.33 3.49
N VAL A 195 -12.71 -4.15 4.42
CA VAL A 195 -12.33 -2.84 4.95
C VAL A 195 -10.85 -2.59 4.66
N LEU A 196 -10.55 -1.48 4.00
CA LEU A 196 -9.18 -0.99 3.85
C LEU A 196 -8.94 0.14 4.86
N PHE A 197 -8.02 -0.07 5.78
CA PHE A 197 -7.41 1.00 6.56
C PHE A 197 -6.19 1.51 5.79
N GLU A 198 -6.31 2.71 5.23
CA GLU A 198 -5.25 3.31 4.42
C GLU A 198 -4.69 4.54 5.11
N ASN A 199 -3.43 4.46 5.51
CA ASN A 199 -2.72 5.46 6.29
C ASN A 199 -3.28 5.63 7.72
N ASP A 200 -2.51 6.27 8.60
CA ASP A 200 -2.94 6.78 9.89
C ASP A 200 -2.28 8.14 10.13
N LEU A 201 -2.93 9.01 10.88
CA LEU A 201 -2.33 10.30 11.22
C LEU A 201 -1.40 10.13 12.42
N PRO A 202 -0.17 10.67 12.35
CA PRO A 202 0.62 10.85 13.56
C PRO A 202 -0.13 11.71 14.58
N ASP A 203 0.06 11.46 15.87
CA ASP A 203 -0.66 12.11 17.00
C ASP A 203 -0.66 13.65 16.97
N HIS A 204 0.25 14.28 16.23
CA HIS A 204 0.35 15.73 16.12
C HIS A 204 -0.45 16.36 14.96
N TYR A 205 -1.14 15.55 14.16
CA TYR A 205 -2.08 16.04 13.13
C TYR A 205 -3.51 16.04 13.68
N PRO A 206 -4.24 17.15 13.54
CA PRO A 206 -5.63 17.25 13.95
C PRO A 206 -6.60 16.52 13.02
#